data_bebe2a45c2013641bb5844e896412681
#
_entry.id   bebe2a45c2013641bb5844e896412681
#
_cell.length_a   1.000
_cell.length_b   1.000
_cell.length_c   1.000
_cell.angle_alpha   90.00
_cell.angle_beta   90.00
_cell.angle_gamma   90.00
#
_symmetry.space_group_name_H-M   'P 1'
#
loop_
_entity.id
_entity.type
_entity.pdbx_description
1 polymer ?
#
loop_
_entity_poly.entity_id
_entity_poly.type
_entity_poly.pdbx_seq_one_letter_code
_entity_poly.pdbx_strand_id
1 'polypeptide(L)'
;VFYGGIWLALGMVFSIVFRQPATAALAAIAVWLFFVVFWPILAGLLAQVLQPVDVGTLGELLAQRQLELMLSRLSPNTLYSEVMLAMLQPTLRSVGLVLPIQLQGALLGAPLPLHQSVLLVWPQLTGLIAATILLFALGYVLFQRREVRA
;
A
#
# COMPACT_ATOMS: atom_id res chain seq x y z
N VAL A 1 10.90 3.85 7.02
CA VAL A 1 10.82 3.24 8.36
C VAL A 1 9.55 2.39 8.47
N PHE A 2 8.32 2.95 8.34
CA PHE A 2 7.06 2.20 8.55
C PHE A 2 6.86 1.03 7.58
N TYR A 3 7.20 1.18 6.30
CA TYR A 3 7.14 0.09 5.34
C TYR A 3 8.04 -1.09 5.75
N GLY A 4 9.27 -0.83 6.15
CA GLY A 4 10.15 -1.87 6.71
C GLY A 4 9.62 -2.45 8.03
N GLY A 5 8.99 -1.61 8.87
CA GLY A 5 8.35 -2.04 10.12
C GLY A 5 7.25 -3.07 9.91
N ILE A 6 6.43 -2.94 8.85
CA ILE A 6 5.39 -3.93 8.49
C ILE A 6 6.02 -5.30 8.23
N TRP A 7 7.08 -5.36 7.43
CA TRP A 7 7.72 -6.64 7.08
C TRP A 7 8.48 -7.26 8.24
N LEU A 8 9.10 -6.44 9.09
CA LEU A 8 9.71 -6.91 10.34
C LEU A 8 8.65 -7.48 11.28
N ALA A 9 7.53 -6.78 11.49
CA ALA A 9 6.43 -7.24 12.32
C ALA A 9 5.83 -8.55 11.80
N LEU A 10 5.64 -8.66 10.48
CA LEU A 10 5.16 -9.88 9.82
C LEU A 10 6.13 -11.05 10.01
N GLY A 11 7.42 -10.80 9.84
CA GLY A 11 8.47 -11.80 10.10
C GLY A 11 8.46 -12.28 11.56
N MET A 12 8.28 -11.38 12.52
CA MET A 12 8.11 -11.73 13.95
C MET A 12 6.86 -12.60 14.16
N VAL A 13 5.71 -12.22 13.60
CA VAL A 13 4.47 -13.03 13.69
C VAL A 13 4.70 -14.44 13.15
N PHE A 14 5.32 -14.56 11.98
CA PHE A 14 5.60 -15.89 11.43
C PHE A 14 6.63 -16.69 12.23
N SER A 15 7.64 -16.02 12.80
CA SER A 15 8.58 -16.67 13.72
C SER A 15 7.90 -17.23 14.96
N ILE A 16 6.84 -16.57 15.44
CA ILE A 16 6.03 -17.08 16.55
C ILE A 16 5.13 -18.24 16.09
N VAL A 17 4.55 -18.17 14.90
CA VAL A 17 3.61 -19.18 14.38
C VAL A 17 4.32 -20.45 13.96
N PHE A 18 5.40 -20.33 13.20
CA PHE A 18 6.15 -21.48 12.67
C PHE A 18 7.24 -21.93 13.63
N ARG A 19 7.39 -23.24 13.79
CA ARG A 19 8.43 -23.81 14.65
C ARG A 19 9.84 -23.74 14.02
N GLN A 20 9.91 -23.70 12.69
CA GLN A 20 11.17 -23.68 11.95
C GLN A 20 11.44 -22.28 11.41
N PRO A 21 12.62 -21.70 11.69
CA PRO A 21 12.97 -20.36 11.19
C PRO A 21 12.94 -20.24 9.66
N ALA A 22 13.34 -21.31 8.96
CA ALA A 22 13.33 -21.32 7.50
C ALA A 22 11.92 -21.20 6.92
N THR A 23 10.94 -21.90 7.48
CA THR A 23 9.54 -21.79 7.04
C THR A 23 8.94 -20.42 7.36
N ALA A 24 9.30 -19.82 8.49
CA ALA A 24 8.88 -18.46 8.85
C ALA A 24 9.42 -17.43 7.84
N ALA A 25 10.70 -17.53 7.49
CA ALA A 25 11.32 -16.65 6.51
C ALA A 25 10.70 -16.80 5.11
N LEU A 26 10.51 -18.06 4.65
CA LEU A 26 9.86 -18.32 3.36
C LEU A 26 8.42 -17.79 3.31
N ALA A 27 7.65 -17.96 4.39
CA ALA A 27 6.30 -17.43 4.48
C ALA A 27 6.27 -15.89 4.41
N ALA A 28 7.20 -15.22 5.11
CA ALA A 28 7.31 -13.75 5.04
C ALA A 28 7.64 -13.26 3.63
N ILE A 29 8.59 -13.93 2.96
CA ILE A 29 8.96 -13.63 1.57
C ILE A 29 7.78 -13.89 0.62
N ALA A 30 7.07 -15.00 0.79
CA ALA A 30 5.92 -15.33 -0.04
C ALA A 30 4.80 -14.28 0.06
N VAL A 31 4.48 -13.82 1.28
CA VAL A 31 3.49 -12.75 1.49
C VAL A 31 3.98 -11.42 0.90
N TRP A 32 5.26 -11.10 1.08
CA TRP A 32 5.84 -9.90 0.47
C TRP A 32 5.73 -9.94 -1.06
N LEU A 33 6.09 -11.06 -1.67
CA LEU A 33 6.05 -11.28 -3.12
C LEU A 33 4.60 -11.21 -3.64
N PHE A 34 3.65 -11.75 -2.87
CA PHE A 34 2.23 -11.64 -3.17
C PHE A 34 1.79 -10.18 -3.28
N PHE A 35 2.12 -9.34 -2.32
CA PHE A 35 1.73 -7.95 -2.34
C PHE A 35 2.47 -7.11 -3.39
N VAL A 36 3.70 -7.46 -3.72
CA VAL A 36 4.51 -6.73 -4.71
C VAL A 36 4.14 -7.09 -6.14
N VAL A 37 3.90 -8.39 -6.42
CA VAL A 37 3.71 -8.88 -7.79
C VAL A 37 2.24 -9.20 -8.09
N PHE A 38 1.61 -10.03 -7.24
CA PHE A 38 0.28 -10.55 -7.53
C PHE A 38 -0.84 -9.56 -7.21
N TRP A 39 -0.69 -8.80 -6.13
CA TRP A 39 -1.75 -7.88 -5.69
C TRP A 39 -2.10 -6.81 -6.74
N PRO A 40 -1.17 -6.12 -7.39
CA PRO A 40 -1.48 -5.16 -8.46
C PRO A 40 -2.27 -5.78 -9.62
N ILE A 41 -1.89 -7.02 -10.01
CA ILE A 41 -2.58 -7.75 -11.06
C ILE A 41 -4.02 -8.08 -10.64
N LEU A 42 -4.19 -8.59 -9.42
CA LEU A 42 -5.51 -8.90 -8.86
C LEU A 42 -6.38 -7.65 -8.72
N ALA A 43 -5.82 -6.53 -8.27
CA ALA A 43 -6.55 -5.27 -8.16
C ALA A 43 -7.07 -4.80 -9.52
N GLY A 44 -6.26 -4.89 -10.57
CA GLY A 44 -6.67 -4.59 -11.94
C GLY A 44 -7.78 -5.52 -12.45
N LEU A 45 -7.63 -6.83 -12.26
CA LEU A 45 -8.64 -7.81 -12.66
C LEU A 45 -9.96 -7.62 -11.89
N LEU A 46 -9.89 -7.40 -10.57
CA LEU A 46 -11.08 -7.13 -9.76
C LEU A 46 -11.79 -5.85 -10.19
N ALA A 47 -11.05 -4.80 -10.49
CA ALA A 47 -11.63 -3.56 -11.00
C ALA A 47 -12.37 -3.77 -12.35
N GLN A 48 -11.80 -4.58 -13.24
CA GLN A 48 -12.43 -4.93 -14.52
C GLN A 48 -13.71 -5.75 -14.33
N VAL A 49 -13.70 -6.71 -13.40
CA VAL A 49 -14.88 -7.57 -13.14
C VAL A 49 -15.99 -6.81 -12.43
N LEU A 50 -15.64 -5.94 -11.47
CA LEU A 50 -16.60 -5.18 -10.67
C LEU A 50 -17.19 -3.97 -11.42
N GLN A 51 -16.41 -3.38 -12.31
CA GLN A 51 -16.82 -2.26 -13.16
C GLN A 51 -16.38 -2.52 -14.61
N PRO A 52 -17.09 -3.40 -15.34
CA PRO A 52 -16.82 -3.60 -16.75
C PRO A 52 -17.11 -2.32 -17.55
N VAL A 53 -16.24 -2.00 -18.49
CA VAL A 53 -16.40 -0.84 -19.38
C VAL A 53 -17.05 -1.32 -20.66
N ASP A 54 -18.39 -1.23 -20.73
CA ASP A 54 -19.16 -1.74 -21.86
C ASP A 54 -19.18 -0.77 -23.04
N VAL A 55 -19.22 0.54 -22.80
CA VAL A 55 -19.40 1.58 -23.82
C VAL A 55 -18.16 2.46 -23.99
N GLY A 56 -17.16 2.31 -23.15
CA GLY A 56 -15.90 3.08 -23.24
C GLY A 56 -16.05 4.57 -22.97
N THR A 57 -17.06 4.97 -22.21
CA THR A 57 -17.21 6.38 -21.81
C THR A 57 -16.08 6.80 -20.86
N LEU A 58 -15.68 8.07 -20.95
CA LEU A 58 -14.63 8.61 -20.08
C LEU A 58 -14.96 8.43 -18.58
N GLY A 59 -16.24 8.54 -18.22
CA GLY A 59 -16.72 8.35 -16.85
C GLY A 59 -16.54 6.92 -16.34
N GLU A 60 -16.85 5.92 -17.16
CA GLU A 60 -16.68 4.49 -16.83
C GLU A 60 -15.20 4.14 -16.67
N LEU A 61 -14.34 4.62 -17.58
CA LEU A 61 -12.89 4.43 -17.48
C LEU A 61 -12.31 5.04 -16.20
N LEU A 62 -12.76 6.25 -15.83
CA LEU A 62 -12.33 6.91 -14.60
C LEU A 62 -12.81 6.15 -13.36
N ALA A 63 -14.06 5.69 -13.35
CA ALA A 63 -14.62 4.92 -12.23
C ALA A 63 -13.86 3.60 -12.02
N GLN A 64 -13.59 2.86 -13.11
CA GLN A 64 -12.80 1.64 -13.06
C GLN A 64 -11.38 1.89 -12.52
N ARG A 65 -10.72 2.96 -12.98
CA ARG A 65 -9.38 3.34 -12.50
C ARG A 65 -9.39 3.77 -11.03
N GLN A 66 -10.42 4.47 -10.59
CA GLN A 66 -10.56 4.81 -9.16
C GLN A 66 -10.71 3.57 -8.28
N LEU A 67 -11.52 2.60 -8.72
CA LEU A 67 -11.67 1.33 -8.00
C LEU A 67 -10.37 0.54 -7.96
N GLU A 68 -9.66 0.44 -9.08
CA GLU A 68 -8.34 -0.20 -9.16
C GLU A 68 -7.34 0.43 -8.16
N LEU A 69 -7.30 1.77 -8.10
CA LEU A 69 -6.45 2.49 -7.15
C LEU A 69 -6.86 2.24 -5.69
N MET A 70 -8.16 2.21 -5.39
CA MET A 70 -8.63 1.90 -4.04
C MET A 70 -8.24 0.49 -3.63
N LEU A 71 -8.39 -0.49 -4.52
CA LEU A 71 -7.98 -1.87 -4.27
C LEU A 71 -6.46 -2.01 -4.14
N SER A 72 -5.70 -1.34 -4.99
CA SER A 72 -4.23 -1.39 -4.94
C SER A 72 -3.67 -0.80 -3.64
N ARG A 73 -4.34 0.19 -3.04
CA ARG A 73 -3.98 0.80 -1.75
C ARG A 73 -4.11 -0.12 -0.54
N LEU A 74 -4.73 -1.29 -0.68
CA LEU A 74 -4.68 -2.33 0.35
C LEU A 74 -3.28 -2.95 0.45
N SER A 75 -2.44 -2.79 -0.56
CA SER A 75 -1.04 -3.21 -0.54
C SER A 75 -0.15 -2.17 0.17
N PRO A 76 0.64 -2.57 1.18
CA PRO A 76 1.63 -1.68 1.79
C PRO A 76 2.65 -1.14 0.79
N ASN A 77 2.94 -1.90 -0.27
CA ASN A 77 3.86 -1.50 -1.33
C ASN A 77 3.31 -0.30 -2.13
N THR A 78 2.04 -0.32 -2.48
CA THR A 78 1.38 0.79 -3.19
C THR A 78 1.35 2.05 -2.33
N LEU A 79 0.98 1.93 -1.05
CA LEU A 79 1.00 3.06 -0.11
C LEU A 79 2.41 3.67 0.01
N TYR A 80 3.43 2.83 0.12
CA TYR A 80 4.82 3.28 0.19
C TYR A 80 5.26 3.97 -1.10
N SER A 81 4.94 3.40 -2.28
CA SER A 81 5.32 4.00 -3.57
C SER A 81 4.64 5.35 -3.81
N GLU A 82 3.36 5.50 -3.43
CA GLU A 82 2.63 6.77 -3.50
C GLU A 82 3.30 7.85 -2.62
N VAL A 83 3.68 7.50 -1.38
CA VAL A 83 4.40 8.41 -0.48
C VAL A 83 5.74 8.82 -1.05
N MET A 84 6.53 7.86 -1.54
CA MET A 84 7.85 8.12 -2.14
C MET A 84 7.74 9.01 -3.37
N LEU A 85 6.76 8.72 -4.25
CA LEU A 85 6.53 9.52 -5.45
C LEU A 85 6.18 10.98 -5.11
N ALA A 86 5.27 11.19 -4.16
CA ALA A 86 4.84 12.53 -3.75
C ALA A 86 5.95 13.31 -3.05
N MET A 87 6.84 12.64 -2.33
CA MET A 87 7.98 13.29 -1.65
C MET A 87 9.15 13.58 -2.58
N LEU A 88 9.43 12.69 -3.55
CA LEU A 88 10.53 12.86 -4.50
C LEU A 88 10.18 13.75 -5.68
N GLN A 89 8.88 13.86 -6.01
CA GLN A 89 8.40 14.71 -7.09
C GLN A 89 7.42 15.77 -6.54
N PRO A 90 7.93 16.85 -5.93
CA PRO A 90 7.12 17.89 -5.32
C PRO A 90 6.29 18.71 -6.32
N THR A 91 6.48 18.46 -7.61
CA THR A 91 5.65 19.03 -8.71
C THR A 91 4.29 18.34 -8.86
N LEU A 92 4.15 17.12 -8.33
CA LEU A 92 2.87 16.40 -8.34
C LEU A 92 1.94 16.97 -7.28
N ARG A 93 0.78 17.49 -7.72
CA ARG A 93 -0.25 18.07 -6.85
C ARG A 93 -1.33 17.09 -6.41
N SER A 94 -1.27 15.85 -6.90
CA SER A 94 -2.21 14.80 -6.52
C SER A 94 -1.52 13.44 -6.49
N VAL A 95 -1.98 12.57 -5.60
CA VAL A 95 -1.55 11.18 -5.52
C VAL A 95 -2.69 10.32 -6.04
N GLY A 96 -2.41 9.51 -7.06
CA GLY A 96 -3.43 8.65 -7.69
C GLY A 96 -3.57 8.92 -9.19
N LEU A 97 -4.82 8.98 -9.66
CA LEU A 97 -5.12 9.24 -11.08
C LEU A 97 -4.66 10.64 -11.50
N VAL A 98 -3.57 10.69 -12.26
CA VAL A 98 -3.08 11.94 -12.84
C VAL A 98 -3.60 12.03 -14.28
N LEU A 99 -4.53 12.95 -14.51
CA LEU A 99 -5.00 13.26 -15.86
C LEU A 99 -3.92 14.03 -16.63
N PRO A 100 -3.82 13.84 -17.97
CA PRO A 100 -2.84 14.58 -18.80
C PRO A 100 -2.91 16.11 -18.63
N ILE A 101 -4.09 16.64 -18.37
CA ILE A 101 -4.33 18.08 -18.07
C ILE A 101 -3.66 18.51 -16.77
N GLN A 102 -3.61 17.62 -15.76
CA GLN A 102 -2.96 17.92 -14.48
C GLN A 102 -1.43 17.91 -14.59
N LEU A 103 -0.89 17.06 -15.50
CA LEU A 103 0.53 17.07 -15.85
C LEU A 103 0.97 18.40 -16.47
N GLN A 104 0.16 18.97 -17.35
CA GLN A 104 0.44 20.28 -17.94
C GLN A 104 0.39 21.41 -16.90
N GLY A 105 -0.55 21.34 -15.95
CA GLY A 105 -0.62 22.28 -14.83
C GLY A 105 0.54 22.14 -13.83
N ALA A 106 1.08 20.95 -13.65
CA ALA A 106 2.22 20.68 -12.78
C ALA A 106 3.54 21.25 -13.34
N LEU A 107 3.69 21.29 -14.67
CA LEU A 107 4.87 21.89 -15.33
C LEU A 107 4.93 23.42 -15.18
N LEU A 108 3.80 24.08 -14.91
CA LEU A 108 3.68 25.53 -14.79
C LEU A 108 3.62 26.04 -13.33
N GLY A 109 3.60 25.13 -12.35
CA GLY A 109 3.45 25.46 -10.94
C GLY A 109 4.76 25.41 -10.16
N ALA A 110 4.88 26.28 -9.15
CA ALA A 110 5.97 26.20 -8.18
C ALA A 110 5.93 24.85 -7.42
N PRO A 111 7.08 24.25 -7.06
CA PRO A 111 7.12 23.01 -6.28
C PRO A 111 6.39 23.20 -4.94
N LEU A 112 5.62 22.16 -4.55
CA LEU A 112 4.90 22.17 -3.28
C LEU A 112 5.89 22.18 -2.10
N PRO A 113 5.67 23.04 -1.10
CA PRO A 113 6.47 23.00 0.13
C PRO A 113 6.27 21.65 0.85
N LEU A 114 7.29 21.18 1.54
CA LEU A 114 7.32 19.84 2.19
C LEU A 114 6.09 19.56 3.07
N HIS A 115 5.60 20.57 3.82
CA HIS A 115 4.44 20.40 4.68
C HIS A 115 3.16 20.07 3.89
N GLN A 116 2.98 20.65 2.70
CA GLN A 116 1.83 20.36 1.84
C GLN A 116 1.94 18.98 1.21
N SER A 117 3.15 18.54 0.85
CA SER A 117 3.39 17.19 0.37
C SER A 117 3.08 16.15 1.44
N VAL A 118 3.43 16.40 2.70
CA VAL A 118 3.09 15.54 3.83
C VAL A 118 1.58 15.47 4.06
N LEU A 119 0.87 16.60 3.97
CA LEU A 119 -0.60 16.62 4.09
C LEU A 119 -1.28 15.83 2.97
N LEU A 120 -0.72 15.87 1.77
CA LEU A 120 -1.24 15.12 0.62
C LEU A 120 -1.14 13.60 0.82
N VAL A 121 -0.07 13.12 1.44
CA VAL A 121 0.18 11.68 1.68
C VAL A 121 -0.23 11.22 3.07
N TRP A 122 -0.88 12.09 3.86
CA TRP A 122 -1.29 11.76 5.23
C TRP A 122 -2.14 10.49 5.34
N PRO A 123 -3.14 10.23 4.46
CA PRO A 123 -3.90 8.98 4.51
C PRO A 123 -3.05 7.73 4.29
N GLN A 124 -2.07 7.80 3.38
CA GLN A 124 -1.17 6.69 3.09
C GLN A 124 -0.20 6.44 4.26
N LEU A 125 0.32 7.50 4.87
CA LEU A 125 1.16 7.41 6.07
C LEU A 125 0.39 6.81 7.24
N THR A 126 -0.83 7.26 7.49
CA THR A 126 -1.70 6.70 8.55
C THR A 126 -1.98 5.22 8.31
N GLY A 127 -2.21 4.81 7.08
CA GLY A 127 -2.39 3.40 6.70
C GLY A 127 -1.16 2.54 7.03
N LEU A 128 0.04 3.01 6.67
CA LEU A 128 1.30 2.33 6.97
C LEU A 128 1.58 2.24 8.48
N ILE A 129 1.31 3.31 9.22
CA ILE A 129 1.47 3.34 10.68
C ILE A 129 0.48 2.38 11.33
N ALA A 130 -0.79 2.44 10.96
CA ALA A 130 -1.83 1.56 11.49
C ALA A 130 -1.52 0.09 11.22
N ALA A 131 -1.11 -0.27 9.99
CA ALA A 131 -0.72 -1.63 9.65
C ALA A 131 0.48 -2.12 10.48
N THR A 132 1.48 -1.26 10.70
CA THR A 132 2.64 -1.57 11.54
C THR A 132 2.19 -1.86 12.98
N ILE A 133 1.38 -0.97 13.58
CA ILE A 133 0.90 -1.13 14.97
C ILE A 133 0.05 -2.40 15.10
N LEU A 134 -0.86 -2.66 14.17
CA LEU A 134 -1.72 -3.84 14.21
C LEU A 134 -0.92 -5.14 14.13
N LEU A 135 0.10 -5.21 13.28
CA LEU A 135 0.95 -6.40 13.16
C LEU A 135 1.81 -6.62 14.41
N PHE A 136 2.36 -5.56 15.01
CA PHE A 136 3.08 -5.67 16.27
C PHE A 136 2.16 -6.09 17.42
N ALA A 137 0.95 -5.52 17.51
CA ALA A 137 -0.03 -5.90 18.52
C ALA A 137 -0.46 -7.37 18.35
N LEU A 138 -0.68 -7.82 17.10
CA LEU A 138 -0.98 -9.22 16.80
C LEU A 138 0.17 -10.14 17.23
N GLY A 139 1.40 -9.79 16.90
CA GLY A 139 2.60 -10.53 17.32
C GLY A 139 2.70 -10.64 18.84
N TYR A 140 2.47 -9.54 19.55
CA TYR A 140 2.47 -9.51 21.02
C TYR A 140 1.39 -10.43 21.63
N VAL A 141 0.16 -10.35 21.13
CA VAL A 141 -0.93 -11.21 21.61
C VAL A 141 -0.65 -12.70 21.32
N LEU A 142 -0.12 -13.01 20.16
CA LEU A 142 0.24 -14.39 19.82
C LEU A 142 1.38 -14.93 20.70
N PHE A 143 2.36 -14.08 21.01
CA PHE A 143 3.46 -14.43 21.90
C PHE A 143 2.95 -14.74 23.31
N GLN A 144 2.14 -13.84 23.89
CA GLN A 144 1.55 -14.07 25.23
C GLN A 144 0.73 -15.36 25.30
N ARG A 145 -0.07 -15.66 24.26
CA ARG A 145 -0.89 -16.86 24.24
C ARG A 145 -0.06 -18.14 24.19
N ARG A 146 1.16 -18.09 23.69
CA ARG A 146 2.07 -19.25 23.70
C ARG A 146 2.76 -19.46 25.02
N GLU A 147 3.22 -18.38 25.67
CA GLU A 147 3.85 -18.49 27.01
C GLU A 147 2.88 -19.01 28.08
N VAL A 148 1.60 -18.61 28.02
CA VAL A 148 0.59 -19.06 29.01
C VAL A 148 0.21 -20.53 28.83
N ARG A 149 0.55 -21.16 27.70
CA ARG A 149 0.25 -22.58 27.42
C ARG A 149 1.45 -23.52 27.56
N ALA A 150 2.62 -22.99 27.86
CA ALA A 150 3.84 -23.76 28.15
C ALA A 150 3.98 -23.98 29.65
#